data_9120516da6242fce479caf693b0613d7
#
_entry.id   9120516da6242fce479caf693b0613d7
#
_cell.length_a   1.000
_cell.length_b   1.000
_cell.length_c   1.000
_cell.angle_alpha   90.00
_cell.angle_beta   90.00
_cell.angle_gamma   90.00
#
_symmetry.space_group_name_H-M   'P 1'
#
loop_
_entity.id
_entity.type
_entity.pdbx_description
1 polymer ?
#
loop_
_entity_poly.entity_id
_entity_poly.type
_entity_poly.pdbx_seq_one_letter_code
_entity_poly.pdbx_strand_id
1 'polypeptide(L)'
;MGIGKWIGGVLGFMAFGPLGALAGIILGSFFEEEANMTGQPFGGRTNYDDQYTRRDPYAGERNSFLFSMLVMASYIIRADGKIMHSEMEYVRQFLRRNFGEIAVGQGEEILLKLFDQAKRMEQENSIGFKNTIRECGTQIAYNLSYEERLQLLAFLAEIAKSDGNVCATEINALKEVAIAMGMSEKEVESTLNLQKNSLDNAYKVLEIE
;
A
#
# COMPACT_ATOMS: atom_id res chain seq x y z
N MET A 1 9.17 19.42 -3.56
CA MET A 1 10.20 19.14 -2.53
C MET A 1 9.83 17.91 -1.73
N GLY A 2 10.45 16.76 -1.93
CA GLY A 2 10.29 15.69 -0.96
C GLY A 2 10.41 14.24 -1.43
N ILE A 3 10.19 13.93 -2.70
CA ILE A 3 10.26 12.56 -3.20
C ILE A 3 11.68 11.98 -3.10
N GLY A 4 12.73 12.81 -3.26
CA GLY A 4 14.12 12.38 -3.12
C GLY A 4 14.50 11.77 -1.77
N LYS A 5 13.81 12.16 -0.68
CA LYS A 5 14.04 11.56 0.65
C LYS A 5 13.45 10.16 0.79
N TRP A 6 12.39 9.89 0.05
CA TRP A 6 11.76 8.56 -0.03
C TRP A 6 12.64 7.54 -0.74
N ILE A 7 13.29 7.96 -1.81
CA ILE A 7 14.11 7.10 -2.66
C ILE A 7 15.36 6.61 -1.94
N GLY A 8 15.99 7.47 -1.13
CA GLY A 8 17.11 7.07 -0.28
C GLY A 8 16.73 6.09 0.84
N GLY A 9 15.45 5.98 1.17
CA GLY A 9 14.93 5.14 2.25
C GLY A 9 14.28 3.81 1.82
N VAL A 10 14.12 3.57 0.51
CA VAL A 10 13.51 2.32 -0.02
C VAL A 10 14.51 1.16 -0.12
N LEU A 11 15.71 1.30 0.43
CA LEU A 11 16.76 0.27 0.42
C LEU A 11 16.60 -0.82 1.52
N GLY A 12 15.40 -0.95 2.13
CA GLY A 12 15.09 -2.05 3.02
C GLY A 12 14.86 -3.37 2.26
N PHE A 13 13.97 -4.23 2.76
CA PHE A 13 13.67 -5.54 2.17
C PHE A 13 13.14 -5.48 0.73
N MET A 14 12.82 -4.28 0.21
CA MET A 14 12.31 -4.08 -1.15
C MET A 14 13.40 -3.90 -2.22
N ALA A 15 14.68 -3.81 -1.85
CA ALA A 15 15.76 -3.56 -2.82
C ALA A 15 15.81 -4.59 -3.98
N PHE A 16 15.28 -5.78 -3.73
CA PHE A 16 15.20 -6.86 -4.71
C PHE A 16 13.81 -7.50 -4.70
N GLY A 17 13.33 -7.96 -5.86
CA GLY A 17 12.05 -8.66 -6.00
C GLY A 17 10.92 -7.81 -6.58
N PRO A 18 9.69 -8.35 -6.61
CA PRO A 18 8.54 -7.71 -7.26
C PRO A 18 8.18 -6.34 -6.71
N LEU A 19 8.25 -6.15 -5.38
CA LEU A 19 8.03 -4.84 -4.74
C LEU A 19 9.10 -3.82 -5.16
N GLY A 20 10.37 -4.25 -5.26
CA GLY A 20 11.46 -3.39 -5.74
C GLY A 20 11.30 -3.01 -7.21
N ALA A 21 10.86 -3.93 -8.04
CA ALA A 21 10.57 -3.65 -9.44
C ALA A 21 9.43 -2.63 -9.60
N LEU A 22 8.31 -2.80 -8.88
CA LEU A 22 7.23 -1.82 -8.84
C LEU A 22 7.70 -0.46 -8.29
N ALA A 23 8.46 -0.46 -7.19
CA ALA A 23 9.01 0.77 -6.63
C ALA A 23 9.92 1.49 -7.64
N GLY A 24 10.75 0.76 -8.37
CA GLY A 24 11.59 1.31 -9.43
C GLY A 24 10.78 1.98 -10.55
N ILE A 25 9.72 1.34 -11.01
CA ILE A 25 8.83 1.90 -12.04
C ILE A 25 8.09 3.13 -11.51
N ILE A 26 7.45 3.02 -10.34
CA ILE A 26 6.61 4.09 -9.77
C ILE A 26 7.46 5.28 -9.35
N LEU A 27 8.54 5.05 -8.59
CA LEU A 27 9.38 6.13 -8.09
C LEU A 27 10.31 6.68 -9.18
N GLY A 28 10.76 5.84 -10.12
CA GLY A 28 11.56 6.26 -11.28
C GLY A 28 10.82 7.26 -12.16
N SER A 29 9.52 7.10 -12.35
CA SER A 29 8.70 8.03 -13.16
C SER A 29 8.64 9.45 -12.58
N PHE A 30 8.84 9.65 -11.29
CA PHE A 30 8.93 10.99 -10.68
C PHE A 30 10.21 11.72 -11.10
N PHE A 31 11.31 10.98 -11.33
CA PHE A 31 12.55 11.60 -11.79
C PHE A 31 12.52 11.99 -13.27
N GLU A 32 11.81 11.23 -14.10
CA GLU A 32 11.66 11.56 -15.51
C GLU A 32 10.84 12.86 -15.69
N GLU A 33 9.82 13.07 -14.85
CA GLU A 33 9.04 14.31 -14.85
C GLU A 33 9.87 15.52 -14.41
N GLU A 34 10.71 15.39 -13.37
CA GLU A 34 11.60 16.46 -12.92
C GLU A 34 12.74 16.72 -13.93
N ALA A 35 13.30 15.68 -14.55
CA ALA A 35 14.36 15.80 -15.56
C ALA A 35 13.87 16.52 -16.84
N ASN A 36 12.64 16.26 -17.26
CA ASN A 36 12.01 16.93 -18.40
C ASN A 36 11.73 18.42 -18.14
N MET A 37 11.52 18.81 -16.86
CA MET A 37 11.34 20.23 -16.49
C MET A 37 12.66 21.00 -16.39
N THR A 38 13.79 20.35 -16.14
CA THR A 38 15.07 21.02 -15.89
C THR A 38 16.10 20.83 -17.01
N GLY A 39 15.84 19.98 -18.01
CA GLY A 39 16.71 19.84 -19.21
C GLY A 39 18.13 19.33 -18.94
N GLN A 40 18.42 18.71 -17.77
CA GLN A 40 19.73 18.15 -17.47
C GLN A 40 19.74 16.63 -17.57
N PRO A 41 20.59 16.03 -18.40
CA PRO A 41 20.75 14.59 -18.45
C PRO A 41 21.42 14.09 -17.18
N PHE A 42 20.94 12.96 -16.67
CA PHE A 42 21.42 12.24 -15.52
C PHE A 42 22.93 11.94 -15.59
N GLY A 43 23.71 12.65 -14.79
CA GLY A 43 25.17 12.48 -14.74
C GLY A 43 25.87 13.58 -13.96
N GLY A 44 25.44 13.89 -12.72
CA GLY A 44 26.05 14.94 -11.94
C GLY A 44 26.05 14.65 -10.44
N ARG A 45 27.24 14.30 -9.95
CA ARG A 45 27.78 14.43 -8.60
C ARG A 45 26.78 14.91 -7.54
N THR A 46 26.37 13.99 -6.68
CA THR A 46 25.83 14.32 -5.35
C THR A 46 26.88 15.08 -4.55
N ASN A 47 26.77 16.39 -4.52
CA ASN A 47 27.43 17.18 -3.47
C ASN A 47 26.75 16.80 -2.16
N TYR A 48 27.47 16.04 -1.36
CA TYR A 48 27.18 15.82 0.04
C TYR A 48 27.28 17.16 0.78
N ASP A 49 26.17 17.82 0.96
CA ASP A 49 26.07 18.82 2.02
C ASP A 49 25.64 18.06 3.28
N ASP A 50 26.66 17.59 3.97
CA ASP A 50 26.60 16.87 5.24
C ASP A 50 26.29 17.87 6.35
N GLN A 51 25.00 18.19 6.55
CA GLN A 51 24.60 18.92 7.74
C GLN A 51 23.45 18.19 8.45
N TYR A 52 23.83 17.35 9.41
CA TYR A 52 23.09 16.93 10.60
C TYR A 52 21.56 16.68 10.44
N THR A 53 21.17 15.76 9.59
CA THR A 53 19.93 15.03 9.79
C THR A 53 20.28 13.68 10.42
N ARG A 54 19.91 13.50 11.69
CA ARG A 54 19.88 12.16 12.31
C ARG A 54 19.16 11.25 11.34
N ARG A 55 19.90 10.38 10.64
CA ARG A 55 19.31 9.32 9.82
C ARG A 55 18.58 8.41 10.79
N ASP A 56 17.25 8.45 10.76
CA ASP A 56 16.43 7.46 11.43
C ASP A 56 16.81 6.09 10.83
N PRO A 57 17.47 5.19 11.59
CA PRO A 57 17.92 3.90 11.06
C PRO A 57 16.77 3.03 10.57
N TYR A 58 15.54 3.31 11.01
CA TYR A 58 14.31 2.60 10.60
C TYR A 58 13.55 3.28 9.47
N ALA A 59 14.02 4.40 8.94
CA ALA A 59 13.32 5.12 7.87
C ALA A 59 13.15 4.26 6.62
N GLY A 60 14.14 3.44 6.28
CA GLY A 60 14.09 2.53 5.14
C GLY A 60 13.04 1.43 5.29
N GLU A 61 12.98 0.80 6.46
CA GLU A 61 12.00 -0.24 6.75
C GLU A 61 10.58 0.33 6.78
N ARG A 62 10.39 1.48 7.42
CA ARG A 62 9.10 2.18 7.48
C ARG A 62 8.60 2.58 6.09
N ASN A 63 9.47 3.08 5.22
CA ASN A 63 9.10 3.45 3.86
C ASN A 63 8.79 2.23 3.00
N SER A 64 9.55 1.13 3.18
CA SER A 64 9.29 -0.15 2.52
C SER A 64 7.94 -0.73 2.94
N PHE A 65 7.63 -0.70 4.24
CA PHE A 65 6.33 -1.14 4.77
C PHE A 65 5.18 -0.31 4.19
N LEU A 66 5.31 1.02 4.22
CA LEU A 66 4.30 1.93 3.68
C LEU A 66 4.07 1.72 2.18
N PHE A 67 5.12 1.54 1.39
CA PHE A 67 4.98 1.24 -0.03
C PHE A 67 4.25 -0.10 -0.26
N SER A 68 4.60 -1.13 0.51
CA SER A 68 3.93 -2.44 0.46
C SER A 68 2.43 -2.31 0.78
N MET A 69 2.07 -1.50 1.78
CA MET A 69 0.68 -1.19 2.11
C MET A 69 -0.05 -0.53 0.94
N LEU A 70 0.57 0.47 0.29
CA LEU A 70 -0.03 1.18 -0.84
C LEU A 70 -0.19 0.27 -2.07
N VAL A 71 0.78 -0.62 -2.33
CA VAL A 71 0.68 -1.63 -3.40
C VAL A 71 -0.53 -2.53 -3.18
N MET A 72 -0.68 -3.09 -1.97
CA MET A 72 -1.82 -3.95 -1.63
C MET A 72 -3.14 -3.16 -1.62
N ALA A 73 -3.16 -1.94 -1.08
CA ALA A 73 -4.33 -1.06 -1.09
C ALA A 73 -4.80 -0.76 -2.51
N SER A 74 -3.88 -0.52 -3.46
CA SER A 74 -4.22 -0.24 -4.86
C SER A 74 -4.99 -1.39 -5.51
N TYR A 75 -4.73 -2.63 -5.11
CA TYR A 75 -5.43 -3.80 -5.60
C TYR A 75 -6.85 -3.90 -5.03
N ILE A 76 -7.02 -3.64 -3.73
CA ILE A 76 -8.34 -3.68 -3.08
C ILE A 76 -9.24 -2.56 -3.61
N ILE A 77 -8.75 -1.32 -3.66
CA ILE A 77 -9.49 -0.15 -4.18
C ILE A 77 -9.99 -0.36 -5.62
N ARG A 78 -9.27 -1.15 -6.43
CA ARG A 78 -9.64 -1.41 -7.82
C ARG A 78 -10.45 -2.69 -8.03
N ALA A 79 -10.75 -3.44 -6.98
CA ALA A 79 -11.33 -4.78 -7.08
C ALA A 79 -12.72 -4.81 -7.76
N ASP A 80 -13.52 -3.77 -7.58
CA ASP A 80 -14.85 -3.62 -8.22
C ASP A 80 -14.81 -2.80 -9.53
N GLY A 81 -13.61 -2.31 -9.93
CA GLY A 81 -13.40 -1.48 -11.11
C GLY A 81 -13.73 0.00 -10.92
N LYS A 82 -14.06 0.43 -9.69
CA LYS A 82 -14.35 1.82 -9.35
C LYS A 82 -13.45 2.26 -8.18
N ILE A 83 -12.94 3.46 -8.27
CA ILE A 83 -12.18 4.07 -7.16
C ILE A 83 -13.14 4.96 -6.39
N MET A 84 -13.50 4.55 -5.17
CA MET A 84 -14.44 5.30 -4.35
C MET A 84 -13.71 6.40 -3.56
N HIS A 85 -14.41 7.53 -3.38
CA HIS A 85 -13.88 8.66 -2.60
C HIS A 85 -13.64 8.27 -1.14
N SER A 86 -14.53 7.46 -0.56
CA SER A 86 -14.44 6.94 0.81
C SER A 86 -13.18 6.13 1.06
N GLU A 87 -12.80 5.24 0.13
CA GLU A 87 -11.60 4.42 0.21
C GLU A 87 -10.34 5.30 0.19
N MET A 88 -10.26 6.24 -0.76
CA MET A 88 -9.15 7.19 -0.85
C MET A 88 -9.06 8.08 0.39
N GLU A 89 -10.20 8.53 0.94
CA GLU A 89 -10.24 9.34 2.16
C GLU A 89 -9.79 8.53 3.38
N TYR A 90 -10.18 7.26 3.47
CA TYR A 90 -9.69 6.37 4.53
C TYR A 90 -8.16 6.24 4.48
N VAL A 91 -7.58 6.01 3.30
CA VAL A 91 -6.12 5.95 3.12
C VAL A 91 -5.45 7.26 3.50
N ARG A 92 -5.99 8.41 3.08
CA ARG A 92 -5.47 9.74 3.48
C ARG A 92 -5.46 9.91 5.00
N GLN A 93 -6.54 9.57 5.67
CA GLN A 93 -6.65 9.67 7.12
C GLN A 93 -5.67 8.73 7.83
N PHE A 94 -5.53 7.51 7.33
CA PHE A 94 -4.57 6.55 7.86
C PHE A 94 -3.13 7.07 7.73
N LEU A 95 -2.76 7.58 6.55
CA LEU A 95 -1.43 8.16 6.28
C LEU A 95 -1.16 9.36 7.20
N ARG A 96 -2.14 10.26 7.35
CA ARG A 96 -2.03 11.44 8.22
C ARG A 96 -1.77 11.07 9.66
N ARG A 97 -2.51 10.08 10.19
CA ARG A 97 -2.40 9.65 11.59
C ARG A 97 -1.09 8.92 11.90
N ASN A 98 -0.60 8.10 10.97
CA ASN A 98 0.53 7.20 11.22
C ASN A 98 1.86 7.73 10.69
N PHE A 99 1.85 8.55 9.63
CA PHE A 99 3.05 9.00 8.90
C PHE A 99 3.14 10.53 8.73
N GLY A 100 2.09 11.26 9.12
CA GLY A 100 2.03 12.71 9.07
C GLY A 100 1.55 13.27 7.71
N GLU A 101 1.34 14.60 7.66
CA GLU A 101 0.71 15.25 6.52
C GLU A 101 1.51 15.13 5.21
N ILE A 102 2.85 15.12 5.30
CA ILE A 102 3.71 14.97 4.11
C ILE A 102 3.48 13.61 3.42
N ALA A 103 3.23 12.55 4.19
CA ALA A 103 2.98 11.23 3.65
C ALA A 103 1.64 11.12 2.91
N VAL A 104 0.69 12.01 3.18
CA VAL A 104 -0.62 12.00 2.49
C VAL A 104 -0.44 12.31 1.01
N GLY A 105 0.19 13.43 0.67
CA GLY A 105 0.43 13.81 -0.73
C GLY A 105 1.28 12.77 -1.47
N GLN A 106 2.36 12.30 -0.85
CA GLN A 106 3.24 11.29 -1.45
C GLN A 106 2.54 9.95 -1.66
N GLY A 107 1.78 9.48 -0.67
CA GLY A 107 1.05 8.23 -0.76
C GLY A 107 -0.06 8.28 -1.81
N GLU A 108 -0.74 9.41 -1.94
CA GLU A 108 -1.76 9.61 -2.97
C GLU A 108 -1.16 9.59 -4.38
N GLU A 109 -0.04 10.26 -4.60
CA GLU A 109 0.68 10.22 -5.87
C GLU A 109 1.15 8.81 -6.24
N ILE A 110 1.68 8.07 -5.25
CA ILE A 110 2.07 6.67 -5.44
C ILE A 110 0.86 5.81 -5.83
N LEU A 111 -0.29 5.98 -5.14
CA LEU A 111 -1.52 5.24 -5.48
C LEU A 111 -2.00 5.53 -6.90
N LEU A 112 -2.03 6.78 -7.31
CA LEU A 112 -2.43 7.17 -8.67
C LEU A 112 -1.53 6.52 -9.72
N LYS A 113 -0.22 6.54 -9.52
CA LYS A 113 0.73 5.84 -10.42
C LYS A 113 0.58 4.32 -10.39
N LEU A 114 0.26 3.73 -9.24
CA LEU A 114 -0.06 2.30 -9.14
C LEU A 114 -1.33 1.95 -9.94
N PHE A 115 -2.36 2.80 -9.90
CA PHE A 115 -3.56 2.59 -10.71
C PHE A 115 -3.27 2.66 -12.20
N ASP A 116 -2.46 3.61 -12.64
CA ASP A 116 -2.05 3.73 -14.04
C ASP A 116 -1.19 2.53 -14.48
N GLN A 117 -0.25 2.10 -13.64
CA GLN A 117 0.57 0.93 -13.91
C GLN A 117 -0.27 -0.35 -13.99
N ALA A 118 -1.22 -0.53 -13.08
CA ALA A 118 -2.14 -1.65 -13.10
C ALA A 118 -2.94 -1.69 -14.40
N LYS A 119 -3.48 -0.52 -14.83
CA LYS A 119 -4.23 -0.41 -16.09
C LYS A 119 -3.37 -0.78 -17.31
N ARG A 120 -2.12 -0.33 -17.36
CA ARG A 120 -1.16 -0.70 -18.43
C ARG A 120 -0.91 -2.20 -18.46
N MET A 121 -0.60 -2.80 -17.31
CA MET A 121 -0.34 -4.23 -17.20
C MET A 121 -1.55 -5.07 -17.60
N GLU A 122 -2.78 -4.66 -17.24
CA GLU A 122 -4.02 -5.34 -17.61
C GLU A 122 -4.35 -5.22 -19.11
N GLN A 123 -3.94 -4.13 -19.76
CA GLN A 123 -4.06 -3.98 -21.21
C GLN A 123 -3.13 -4.93 -21.97
N GLU A 124 -1.92 -5.18 -21.46
CA GLU A 124 -0.95 -6.13 -22.04
C GLU A 124 -1.34 -7.58 -21.71
N ASN A 125 -1.75 -7.83 -20.48
CA ASN A 125 -2.17 -9.12 -19.97
C ASN A 125 -3.22 -8.93 -18.87
N SER A 126 -4.45 -9.40 -19.07
CA SER A 126 -5.58 -9.22 -18.14
C SER A 126 -5.31 -9.70 -16.71
N ILE A 127 -4.37 -10.61 -16.52
CA ILE A 127 -3.97 -11.11 -15.18
C ILE A 127 -2.59 -10.59 -14.73
N GLY A 128 -1.97 -9.68 -15.51
CA GLY A 128 -0.61 -9.21 -15.26
C GLY A 128 -0.47 -8.56 -13.89
N PHE A 129 -1.31 -7.58 -13.59
CA PHE A 129 -1.25 -6.90 -12.29
C PHE A 129 -1.59 -7.83 -11.12
N LYS A 130 -2.58 -8.72 -11.28
CA LYS A 130 -2.93 -9.73 -10.27
C LYS A 130 -1.75 -10.65 -9.93
N ASN A 131 -0.99 -11.09 -10.92
CA ASN A 131 0.21 -11.91 -10.70
C ASN A 131 1.28 -11.12 -9.94
N THR A 132 1.52 -9.87 -10.33
CA THR A 132 2.44 -8.98 -9.61
C THR A 132 2.03 -8.81 -8.13
N ILE A 133 0.75 -8.63 -7.84
CA ILE A 133 0.24 -8.54 -6.45
C ILE A 133 0.52 -9.83 -5.67
N ARG A 134 0.34 -11.01 -6.28
CA ARG A 134 0.67 -12.29 -5.63
C ARG A 134 2.15 -12.42 -5.29
N GLU A 135 3.01 -12.04 -6.23
CA GLU A 135 4.46 -12.05 -6.02
C GLU A 135 4.87 -11.06 -4.93
N CYS A 136 4.30 -9.86 -4.92
CA CYS A 136 4.48 -8.87 -3.85
C CYS A 136 4.01 -9.41 -2.50
N GLY A 137 2.85 -10.09 -2.45
CA GLY A 137 2.33 -10.74 -1.25
C GLY A 137 3.28 -11.81 -0.71
N THR A 138 3.84 -12.62 -1.60
CA THR A 138 4.85 -13.61 -1.24
C THR A 138 6.11 -12.95 -0.65
N GLN A 139 6.58 -11.85 -1.25
CA GLN A 139 7.72 -11.09 -0.73
C GLN A 139 7.41 -10.50 0.65
N ILE A 140 6.19 -9.99 0.87
CA ILE A 140 5.71 -9.51 2.18
C ILE A 140 5.73 -10.65 3.19
N ALA A 141 5.26 -11.84 2.83
CA ALA A 141 5.24 -13.00 3.71
C ALA A 141 6.64 -13.41 4.21
N TYR A 142 7.67 -13.21 3.39
CA TYR A 142 9.05 -13.50 3.78
C TYR A 142 9.66 -12.45 4.71
N ASN A 143 9.22 -11.22 4.62
CA ASN A 143 9.89 -10.08 5.29
C ASN A 143 9.12 -9.54 6.49
N LEU A 144 7.83 -9.77 6.58
CA LEU A 144 6.99 -9.33 7.68
C LEU A 144 6.60 -10.47 8.61
N SER A 145 6.55 -10.18 9.91
CA SER A 145 5.99 -11.10 10.90
C SER A 145 4.50 -11.36 10.65
N TYR A 146 3.96 -12.40 11.28
CA TYR A 146 2.53 -12.69 11.17
C TYR A 146 1.66 -11.54 11.67
N GLU A 147 2.06 -10.90 12.76
CA GLU A 147 1.37 -9.75 13.37
C GLU A 147 1.33 -8.56 12.43
N GLU A 148 2.44 -8.23 11.76
CA GLU A 148 2.50 -7.13 10.79
C GLU A 148 1.62 -7.42 9.56
N ARG A 149 1.60 -8.68 9.09
CA ARG A 149 0.71 -9.10 7.99
C ARG A 149 -0.76 -9.03 8.39
N LEU A 150 -1.09 -9.37 9.64
CA LEU A 150 -2.45 -9.25 10.16
C LEU A 150 -2.88 -7.78 10.27
N GLN A 151 -1.98 -6.88 10.71
CA GLN A 151 -2.24 -5.44 10.72
C GLN A 151 -2.45 -4.89 9.31
N LEU A 152 -1.64 -5.34 8.34
CA LEU A 152 -1.82 -4.99 6.93
C LEU A 152 -3.17 -5.47 6.41
N LEU A 153 -3.56 -6.72 6.68
CA LEU A 153 -4.87 -7.25 6.29
C LEU A 153 -6.02 -6.47 6.93
N ALA A 154 -5.91 -6.10 8.21
CA ALA A 154 -6.90 -5.28 8.89
C ALA A 154 -7.05 -3.90 8.24
N PHE A 155 -5.93 -3.24 7.88
CA PHE A 155 -5.95 -1.99 7.13
C PHE A 155 -6.67 -2.13 5.78
N LEU A 156 -6.39 -3.18 5.02
CA LEU A 156 -7.03 -3.44 3.73
C LEU A 156 -8.53 -3.72 3.88
N ALA A 157 -8.94 -4.45 4.91
CA ALA A 157 -10.34 -4.70 5.21
C ALA A 157 -11.10 -3.42 5.59
N GLU A 158 -10.46 -2.49 6.29
CA GLU A 158 -11.07 -1.20 6.63
C GLU A 158 -11.21 -0.28 5.39
N ILE A 159 -10.30 -0.38 4.41
CA ILE A 159 -10.49 0.29 3.10
C ILE A 159 -11.77 -0.23 2.45
N ALA A 160 -11.92 -1.55 2.31
CA ALA A 160 -13.11 -2.17 1.71
C ALA A 160 -14.41 -1.84 2.46
N LYS A 161 -14.35 -1.58 3.77
CA LYS A 161 -15.52 -1.20 4.58
C LYS A 161 -15.84 0.29 4.55
N SER A 162 -14.99 1.12 3.98
CA SER A 162 -15.05 2.57 4.12
C SER A 162 -16.31 3.22 3.53
N ASP A 163 -16.99 2.56 2.60
CA ASP A 163 -18.27 2.98 2.03
C ASP A 163 -19.49 2.37 2.76
N GLY A 164 -19.24 1.51 3.76
CA GLY A 164 -20.27 0.83 4.56
C GLY A 164 -20.78 -0.49 3.97
N ASN A 165 -20.30 -0.90 2.78
CA ASN A 165 -20.71 -2.15 2.15
C ASN A 165 -19.52 -2.82 1.45
N VAL A 166 -19.19 -4.04 1.84
CA VAL A 166 -18.10 -4.80 1.21
C VAL A 166 -18.68 -5.72 0.14
N CYS A 167 -18.31 -5.50 -1.11
CA CYS A 167 -18.81 -6.29 -2.23
C CYS A 167 -18.04 -7.63 -2.38
N ALA A 168 -18.61 -8.57 -3.15
CA ALA A 168 -18.01 -9.89 -3.34
C ALA A 168 -16.64 -9.84 -4.04
N THR A 169 -16.41 -8.86 -4.92
CA THR A 169 -15.11 -8.67 -5.60
C THR A 169 -14.03 -8.21 -4.63
N GLU A 170 -14.33 -7.32 -3.71
CA GLU A 170 -13.42 -6.87 -2.66
C GLU A 170 -13.10 -8.00 -1.67
N ILE A 171 -14.09 -8.78 -1.25
CA ILE A 171 -13.87 -9.96 -0.40
C ILE A 171 -12.92 -10.95 -1.10
N ASN A 172 -13.13 -11.21 -2.39
CA ASN A 172 -12.23 -12.08 -3.15
C ASN A 172 -10.82 -11.51 -3.27
N ALA A 173 -10.68 -10.21 -3.51
CA ALA A 173 -9.39 -9.54 -3.56
C ALA A 173 -8.66 -9.61 -2.21
N LEU A 174 -9.37 -9.39 -1.09
CA LEU A 174 -8.81 -9.54 0.26
C LEU A 174 -8.34 -10.99 0.52
N LYS A 175 -9.12 -12.00 0.12
CA LYS A 175 -8.72 -13.41 0.23
C LYS A 175 -7.47 -13.73 -0.60
N GLU A 176 -7.40 -13.23 -1.83
CA GLU A 176 -6.23 -13.41 -2.69
C GLU A 176 -4.96 -12.79 -2.09
N VAL A 177 -5.06 -11.57 -1.57
CA VAL A 177 -3.95 -10.88 -0.89
C VAL A 177 -3.54 -11.64 0.39
N ALA A 178 -4.50 -12.07 1.21
CA ALA A 178 -4.23 -12.83 2.43
C ALA A 178 -3.48 -14.13 2.11
N ILE A 179 -3.96 -14.92 1.13
CA ILE A 179 -3.29 -16.15 0.68
C ILE A 179 -1.88 -15.87 0.17
N ALA A 180 -1.70 -14.82 -0.62
CA ALA A 180 -0.37 -14.42 -1.12
C ALA A 180 0.59 -14.05 0.02
N MET A 181 0.08 -13.44 1.08
CA MET A 181 0.83 -13.14 2.31
C MET A 181 1.00 -14.35 3.25
N GLY A 182 0.63 -15.56 2.82
CA GLY A 182 0.74 -16.79 3.64
C GLY A 182 -0.24 -16.85 4.80
N MET A 183 -1.41 -16.23 4.65
CA MET A 183 -2.52 -16.25 5.59
C MET A 183 -3.68 -17.09 5.03
N SER A 184 -4.68 -17.44 5.86
CA SER A 184 -5.86 -18.18 5.40
C SER A 184 -7.05 -17.26 5.15
N GLU A 185 -8.05 -17.77 4.41
CA GLU A 185 -9.31 -17.02 4.20
C GLU A 185 -10.07 -16.76 5.51
N LYS A 186 -9.82 -17.57 6.54
CA LYS A 186 -10.45 -17.40 7.86
C LYS A 186 -10.04 -16.10 8.54
N GLU A 187 -8.78 -15.66 8.35
CA GLU A 187 -8.33 -14.36 8.86
C GLU A 187 -9.11 -13.22 8.17
N VAL A 188 -9.39 -13.33 6.88
CA VAL A 188 -10.23 -12.34 6.17
C VAL A 188 -11.64 -12.32 6.74
N GLU A 189 -12.25 -13.48 6.90
CA GLU A 189 -13.61 -13.61 7.46
C GLU A 189 -13.68 -13.06 8.90
N SER A 190 -12.68 -13.40 9.72
CA SER A 190 -12.55 -12.87 11.08
C SER A 190 -12.41 -11.35 11.09
N THR A 191 -11.55 -10.80 10.24
CA THR A 191 -11.31 -9.36 10.15
C THR A 191 -12.53 -8.58 9.66
N LEU A 192 -13.27 -9.14 8.70
CA LEU A 192 -14.51 -8.54 8.23
C LEU A 192 -15.66 -8.65 9.25
N ASN A 193 -15.72 -9.71 10.05
CA ASN A 193 -16.79 -9.98 11.01
C ASN A 193 -16.58 -9.36 12.39
N LEU A 194 -15.34 -8.97 12.74
CA LEU A 194 -15.04 -8.41 14.07
C LEU A 194 -15.92 -7.22 14.46
N GLN A 195 -16.34 -6.38 13.52
CA GLN A 195 -17.26 -5.28 13.81
C GLN A 195 -18.71 -5.73 14.00
N LYS A 196 -19.18 -6.71 13.23
CA LYS A 196 -20.55 -7.24 13.38
C LYS A 196 -20.76 -7.90 14.74
N ASN A 197 -19.80 -8.73 15.14
CA ASN A 197 -19.87 -9.44 16.44
C ASN A 197 -19.67 -8.50 17.64
N SER A 198 -18.90 -7.42 17.49
CA SER A 198 -18.69 -6.44 18.55
C SER A 198 -19.96 -5.64 18.88
N LEU A 199 -20.72 -5.22 17.86
CA LEU A 199 -21.99 -4.53 18.05
C LEU A 199 -23.07 -5.45 18.60
N ASP A 200 -23.28 -6.62 18.00
CA ASP A 200 -24.27 -7.61 18.46
C ASP A 200 -23.97 -8.11 19.88
N ASN A 201 -22.69 -8.29 20.23
CA ASN A 201 -22.30 -8.65 21.59
C ASN A 201 -22.44 -7.48 22.57
N ALA A 202 -22.18 -6.24 22.15
CA ALA A 202 -22.41 -5.07 22.99
C ALA A 202 -23.90 -4.87 23.29
N TYR A 203 -24.79 -5.06 22.31
CA TYR A 203 -26.24 -5.02 22.53
C TYR A 203 -26.72 -6.16 23.43
N LYS A 204 -26.18 -7.39 23.28
CA LYS A 204 -26.52 -8.52 24.16
C LYS A 204 -26.03 -8.34 25.60
N VAL A 205 -24.85 -7.72 25.79
CA VAL A 205 -24.31 -7.43 27.14
C VAL A 205 -25.08 -6.31 27.83
N LEU A 206 -25.67 -5.38 27.07
CA LEU A 206 -26.45 -4.29 27.61
C LEU A 206 -27.94 -4.65 27.83
N GLU A 207 -28.39 -5.88 27.46
CA GLU A 207 -29.79 -6.33 27.56
C GLU A 207 -30.82 -5.30 27.03
N ILE A 208 -30.43 -4.55 26.00
CA ILE A 208 -31.31 -3.60 25.34
C ILE A 208 -31.91 -4.31 24.12
N GLU A 209 -33.17 -4.71 24.26
CA GLU A 209 -34.01 -5.13 23.14
C GLU A 209 -34.45 -3.95 22.28
#